data_f0a18b850c3db39e885ec2b30311150a
#
_entry.id   f0a18b850c3db39e885ec2b30311150a
#
_cell.length_a   1.000
_cell.length_b   1.000
_cell.length_c   1.000
_cell.angle_alpha   90.00
_cell.angle_beta   90.00
_cell.angle_gamma   90.00
#
_symmetry.space_group_name_H-M   'P 1'
#
loop_
_entity.id
_entity.type
_entity.pdbx_description
1 polymer ?
#
loop_
_entity_poly.entity_id
_entity_poly.type
_entity_poly.pdbx_seq_one_letter_code
_entity_poly.pdbx_strand_id
1 'polypeptide(L)'
;MAQTGTYGFRYTGAGAVRIEGLREVNKALRDLSDDLKNSMKETHLAAAKTIVPEAMRLAPVRSGALARSLRATATRTGGRVRAGGSTVPYAGPIHFGWPARRIKPQPFVYEALDPRRDEVIDVYVKRLNELIEHYGIATDKAGNVFAGN
;
A
#
# COMPACT_ATOMS: atom_id res chain seq x y z
N MET A 1 -25.08 -7.87 -11.57
CA MET A 1 -23.74 -8.45 -11.48
C MET A 1 -22.85 -7.47 -10.74
N ALA A 2 -22.45 -7.79 -9.54
CA ALA A 2 -21.51 -6.99 -8.78
C ALA A 2 -20.15 -7.09 -9.48
N GLN A 3 -19.66 -5.99 -10.06
CA GLN A 3 -18.28 -5.89 -10.48
C GLN A 3 -17.45 -5.79 -9.21
N THR A 4 -16.86 -6.90 -8.85
CA THR A 4 -15.80 -6.95 -7.84
C THR A 4 -14.67 -6.09 -8.37
N GLY A 5 -14.51 -4.87 -7.82
CA GLY A 5 -13.39 -4.01 -8.14
C GLY A 5 -12.11 -4.76 -7.82
N THR A 6 -11.40 -5.14 -8.86
CA THR A 6 -10.09 -5.75 -8.72
C THR A 6 -9.15 -4.68 -8.20
N TYR A 7 -8.90 -4.68 -6.91
CA TYR A 7 -7.82 -3.89 -6.31
C TYR A 7 -6.51 -4.45 -6.86
N GLY A 8 -5.97 -3.79 -7.89
CA GLY A 8 -4.74 -4.22 -8.53
C GLY A 8 -3.53 -3.67 -7.79
N PHE A 9 -2.63 -4.55 -7.38
CA PHE A 9 -1.30 -4.16 -6.96
C PHE A 9 -0.40 -4.11 -8.18
N ARG A 10 0.23 -2.97 -8.43
CA ARG A 10 1.24 -2.83 -9.47
C ARG A 10 2.62 -2.71 -8.87
N TYR A 11 3.49 -3.55 -9.40
CA TYR A 11 4.92 -3.41 -9.20
C TYR A 11 5.50 -2.39 -10.21
N THR A 12 6.20 -1.42 -9.73
CA THR A 12 6.97 -0.50 -10.54
C THR A 12 8.44 -0.67 -10.22
N GLY A 13 9.08 -1.49 -11.01
CA GLY A 13 10.50 -1.72 -11.29
C GLY A 13 11.62 -1.30 -10.33
N ALA A 14 11.46 -1.03 -9.10
CA ALA A 14 12.53 -0.72 -8.15
C ALA A 14 12.31 -1.33 -6.76
N GLY A 15 11.70 -2.52 -6.70
CA GLY A 15 11.43 -3.20 -5.43
C GLY A 15 10.30 -2.56 -4.62
N ALA A 16 9.36 -1.85 -5.24
CA ALA A 16 8.23 -1.25 -4.56
C ALA A 16 6.90 -1.89 -4.99
N VAL A 17 6.10 -2.35 -4.04
CA VAL A 17 4.70 -2.71 -4.25
C VAL A 17 3.84 -1.46 -4.07
N ARG A 18 3.04 -1.12 -5.08
CA ARG A 18 2.11 -0.01 -5.04
C ARG A 18 0.69 -0.53 -4.82
N ILE A 19 0.01 -0.03 -3.81
CA ILE A 19 -1.42 -0.30 -3.59
C ILE A 19 -2.22 0.64 -4.50
N GLU A 20 -2.80 0.11 -5.58
CA GLU A 20 -3.73 0.83 -6.45
C GLU A 20 -5.17 0.39 -6.12
N GLY A 21 -6.05 1.31 -5.89
CA GLY A 21 -7.47 1.04 -5.61
C GLY A 21 -8.18 2.25 -5.03
N LEU A 22 -7.43 3.32 -4.81
CA LEU A 22 -7.95 4.56 -4.23
C LEU A 22 -7.93 5.72 -5.23
N ARG A 23 -7.87 5.43 -6.53
CA ARG A 23 -7.82 6.48 -7.57
C ARG A 23 -9.03 7.40 -7.51
N GLU A 24 -10.21 6.84 -7.32
CA GLU A 24 -11.47 7.58 -7.25
C GLU A 24 -11.51 8.45 -5.99
N VAL A 25 -11.13 7.88 -4.84
CA VAL A 25 -11.03 8.60 -3.57
C VAL A 25 -9.97 9.70 -3.67
N ASN A 26 -8.79 9.41 -4.21
CA ASN A 26 -7.74 10.40 -4.41
C ASN A 26 -8.13 11.50 -5.41
N LYS A 27 -8.98 11.20 -6.42
CA LYS A 27 -9.49 12.19 -7.35
C LYS A 27 -10.46 13.13 -6.65
N ALA A 28 -11.39 12.61 -5.85
CA ALA A 28 -12.32 13.41 -5.06
C ALA A 28 -11.58 14.26 -4.00
N LEU A 29 -10.49 13.74 -3.44
CA LEU A 29 -9.67 14.42 -2.44
C LEU A 29 -8.68 15.46 -3.03
N ARG A 30 -8.43 15.46 -4.34
CA ARG A 30 -7.52 16.45 -4.97
C ARG A 30 -7.99 17.88 -4.87
N ASP A 31 -9.30 18.04 -4.82
CA ASP A 31 -9.95 19.37 -4.77
C ASP A 31 -10.15 19.87 -3.33
N LEU A 32 -9.76 19.06 -2.34
CA LEU A 32 -9.85 19.38 -0.92
C LEU A 32 -8.52 19.95 -0.39
N SER A 33 -8.57 20.50 0.83
CA SER A 33 -7.44 21.18 1.46
C SER A 33 -6.15 20.32 1.52
N ASP A 34 -4.99 20.97 1.59
CA ASP A 34 -3.70 20.29 1.74
C ASP A 34 -3.60 19.46 3.03
N ASP A 35 -4.34 19.83 4.06
CA ASP A 35 -4.43 19.07 5.31
C ASP A 35 -5.05 17.70 5.09
N LEU A 36 -6.09 17.60 4.27
CA LEU A 36 -6.71 16.33 3.93
C LEU A 36 -5.78 15.45 3.10
N LYS A 37 -5.02 16.05 2.18
CA LYS A 37 -4.00 15.33 1.40
C LYS A 37 -2.88 14.75 2.28
N ASN A 38 -2.50 15.48 3.33
CA ASN A 38 -1.51 15.02 4.30
C ASN A 38 -2.08 13.89 5.18
N SER A 39 -3.32 14.02 5.63
CA SER A 39 -4.03 12.96 6.36
C SER A 39 -4.14 11.66 5.56
N MET A 40 -4.39 11.76 4.25
CA MET A 40 -4.40 10.59 3.37
C MET A 40 -3.01 9.96 3.21
N LYS A 41 -1.95 10.74 3.19
CA LYS A 41 -0.57 10.21 3.18
C LYS A 41 -0.28 9.37 4.43
N GLU A 42 -0.71 9.82 5.60
CA GLU A 42 -0.59 9.07 6.86
C GLU A 42 -1.38 7.77 6.81
N THR A 43 -2.59 7.80 6.27
CA THR A 43 -3.44 6.62 6.06
C THR A 43 -2.75 5.60 5.15
N HIS A 44 -2.19 6.06 4.04
CA HIS A 44 -1.43 5.21 3.12
C HIS A 44 -0.20 4.59 3.79
N LEU A 45 0.48 5.35 4.64
CA LEU A 45 1.62 4.85 5.39
C LEU A 45 1.19 3.80 6.42
N ALA A 46 0.11 4.04 7.15
CA ALA A 46 -0.43 3.10 8.12
C ALA A 46 -0.82 1.77 7.44
N ALA A 47 -1.55 1.84 6.33
CA ALA A 47 -1.92 0.68 5.54
C ALA A 47 -0.70 -0.11 5.03
N ALA A 48 0.32 0.57 4.52
CA ALA A 48 1.56 -0.09 4.08
C ALA A 48 2.33 -0.73 5.26
N LYS A 49 2.27 -0.15 6.45
CA LYS A 49 2.92 -0.70 7.66
C LYS A 49 2.31 -2.03 8.10
N THR A 50 1.04 -2.30 7.85
CA THR A 50 0.41 -3.58 8.23
C THR A 50 1.00 -4.77 7.50
N ILE A 51 1.53 -4.56 6.29
CA ILE A 51 2.11 -5.60 5.44
C ILE A 51 3.56 -5.92 5.84
N VAL A 52 4.31 -4.95 6.33
CA VAL A 52 5.77 -5.07 6.57
C VAL A 52 6.13 -6.22 7.51
N PRO A 53 5.49 -6.42 8.67
CA PRO A 53 5.86 -7.53 9.57
C PRO A 53 5.72 -8.90 8.91
N GLU A 54 4.66 -9.10 8.15
CA GLU A 54 4.43 -10.37 7.44
C GLU A 54 5.44 -10.55 6.31
N ALA A 55 5.74 -9.50 5.54
CA ALA A 55 6.77 -9.53 4.52
C ALA A 55 8.17 -9.82 5.10
N MET A 56 8.47 -9.29 6.29
CA MET A 56 9.72 -9.60 7.01
C MET A 56 9.79 -11.07 7.43
N ARG A 57 8.66 -11.64 7.85
CA ARG A 57 8.56 -13.06 8.23
C ARG A 57 8.77 -13.99 7.03
N LEU A 58 8.21 -13.62 5.88
CA LEU A 58 8.27 -14.41 4.65
C LEU A 58 9.57 -14.19 3.85
N ALA A 59 10.30 -13.10 4.12
CA ALA A 59 11.54 -12.81 3.41
C ALA A 59 12.60 -13.92 3.67
N PRO A 60 13.26 -14.42 2.62
CA PRO A 60 14.32 -15.43 2.78
C PRO A 60 15.43 -14.93 3.69
N VAL A 61 15.81 -15.75 4.66
CA VAL A 61 16.80 -15.40 5.68
C VAL A 61 18.13 -16.07 5.42
N ARG A 62 19.15 -15.27 5.06
CA ARG A 62 20.56 -15.70 5.09
C ARG A 62 21.32 -14.96 6.19
N SER A 63 21.24 -13.64 6.19
CA SER A 63 21.84 -12.74 7.19
C SER A 63 20.81 -11.86 7.91
N GLY A 64 19.54 -11.96 7.50
CA GLY A 64 18.46 -11.10 7.94
C GLY A 64 18.51 -9.69 7.33
N ALA A 65 19.50 -9.36 6.52
CA ALA A 65 19.63 -8.02 5.93
C ALA A 65 18.45 -7.67 5.02
N LEU A 66 17.93 -8.63 4.25
CA LEU A 66 16.76 -8.44 3.39
C LEU A 66 15.52 -8.09 4.21
N ALA A 67 15.23 -8.86 5.25
CA ALA A 67 14.09 -8.61 6.14
C ALA A 67 14.20 -7.22 6.81
N ARG A 68 15.37 -6.87 7.34
CA ARG A 68 15.61 -5.55 7.95
C ARG A 68 15.55 -4.38 6.97
N SER A 69 15.70 -4.64 5.67
CA SER A 69 15.58 -3.61 4.64
C SER A 69 14.15 -3.26 4.27
N LEU A 70 13.17 -4.08 4.69
CA LEU A 70 11.76 -3.86 4.43
C LEU A 70 11.24 -2.65 5.19
N ARG A 71 10.59 -1.75 4.48
CA ARG A 71 10.02 -0.52 5.05
C ARG A 71 8.77 -0.08 4.30
N ALA A 72 7.86 0.52 5.04
CA ALA A 72 6.71 1.21 4.47
C ALA A 72 7.08 2.66 4.14
N THR A 73 6.60 3.14 3.01
CA THR A 73 6.65 4.54 2.59
C THR A 73 5.30 4.95 2.03
N ALA A 74 5.01 6.23 1.98
CA ALA A 74 3.79 6.72 1.39
C ALA A 74 3.99 8.04 0.64
N THR A 75 3.15 8.23 -0.36
CA THR A 75 2.95 9.48 -1.06
C THR A 75 1.51 9.95 -0.81
N ARG A 76 1.14 11.12 -1.32
CA ARG A 76 -0.25 11.61 -1.27
C ARG A 76 -1.24 10.72 -2.03
N THR A 77 -0.75 9.84 -2.90
CA THR A 77 -1.56 9.00 -3.80
C THR A 77 -1.51 7.51 -3.50
N GLY A 78 -0.71 7.06 -2.53
CA GLY A 78 -0.65 5.64 -2.19
C GLY A 78 0.46 5.27 -1.23
N GLY A 79 0.30 4.11 -0.58
CA GLY A 79 1.30 3.45 0.23
C GLY A 79 2.21 2.54 -0.60
N ARG A 80 3.40 2.29 -0.11
CA ARG A 80 4.38 1.42 -0.74
C ARG A 80 5.15 0.62 0.31
N VAL A 81 5.33 -0.66 0.06
CA VAL A 81 6.32 -1.47 0.77
C VAL A 81 7.58 -1.55 -0.09
N ARG A 82 8.71 -1.20 0.48
CA ARG A 82 10.01 -1.23 -0.21
C ARG A 82 10.91 -2.26 0.45
N ALA A 83 11.61 -3.03 -0.36
CA ALA A 83 12.62 -3.98 0.06
C ALA A 83 13.95 -3.62 -0.61
N GLY A 84 15.04 -3.78 0.12
CA GLY A 84 16.37 -3.54 -0.40
C GLY A 84 16.81 -2.07 -0.37
N GLY A 85 17.93 -1.82 -0.97
CA GLY A 85 18.63 -0.54 -1.05
C GLY A 85 20.06 -0.76 -1.52
N SER A 86 20.94 0.23 -1.37
CA SER A 86 22.35 0.15 -1.79
C SER A 86 23.11 -1.02 -1.14
N THR A 87 22.79 -1.32 0.13
CA THR A 87 23.41 -2.41 0.89
C THR A 87 22.73 -3.78 0.69
N VAL A 88 21.54 -3.80 0.09
CA VAL A 88 20.75 -5.02 -0.19
C VAL A 88 20.25 -4.97 -1.64
N PRO A 89 21.14 -4.94 -2.65
CA PRO A 89 20.73 -4.80 -4.06
C PRO A 89 20.06 -6.04 -4.62
N TYR A 90 20.18 -7.17 -3.94
CA TYR A 90 19.61 -8.46 -4.36
C TYR A 90 18.13 -8.65 -4.01
N ALA A 91 17.49 -7.69 -3.36
CA ALA A 91 16.07 -7.79 -3.00
C ALA A 91 15.15 -8.01 -4.21
N GLY A 92 15.38 -7.27 -5.30
CA GLY A 92 14.66 -7.45 -6.56
C GLY A 92 14.87 -8.83 -7.18
N PRO A 93 16.11 -9.26 -7.43
CA PRO A 93 16.41 -10.61 -7.91
C PRO A 93 15.80 -11.73 -7.09
N ILE A 94 15.76 -11.62 -5.77
CA ILE A 94 15.11 -12.63 -4.92
C ILE A 94 13.60 -12.60 -5.10
N HIS A 95 12.98 -11.42 -5.07
CA HIS A 95 11.53 -11.30 -5.16
C HIS A 95 10.98 -11.74 -6.52
N PHE A 96 11.61 -11.31 -7.62
CA PHE A 96 11.14 -11.57 -8.99
C PHE A 96 11.85 -12.71 -9.70
N GLY A 97 12.92 -13.25 -9.08
CA GLY A 97 13.80 -14.20 -9.71
C GLY A 97 14.82 -13.54 -10.65
N TRP A 98 15.83 -14.29 -10.99
CA TRP A 98 16.84 -13.94 -12.00
C TRP A 98 17.26 -15.18 -12.77
N PRO A 99 16.59 -15.51 -13.88
CA PRO A 99 16.83 -16.73 -14.65
C PRO A 99 18.30 -16.92 -15.07
N ALA A 100 18.96 -15.84 -15.49
CA ALA A 100 20.37 -15.87 -15.90
C ALA A 100 21.34 -16.29 -14.77
N ARG A 101 20.91 -16.13 -13.52
CA ARG A 101 21.63 -16.59 -12.32
C ARG A 101 20.96 -17.74 -11.60
N ARG A 102 19.97 -18.38 -12.23
CA ARG A 102 19.19 -19.51 -11.69
C ARG A 102 18.53 -19.19 -10.33
N ILE A 103 18.17 -17.92 -10.09
CA ILE A 103 17.44 -17.50 -8.91
C ILE A 103 15.95 -17.65 -9.21
N LYS A 104 15.28 -18.52 -8.47
CA LYS A 104 13.82 -18.69 -8.52
C LYS A 104 13.14 -17.50 -7.81
N PRO A 105 12.01 -17.00 -8.32
CA PRO A 105 11.25 -15.94 -7.65
C PRO A 105 10.70 -16.39 -6.30
N GLN A 106 10.79 -15.52 -5.31
CA GLN A 106 10.18 -15.69 -3.99
C GLN A 106 9.45 -14.38 -3.67
N PRO A 107 8.17 -14.24 -4.08
CA PRO A 107 7.43 -12.97 -4.02
C PRO A 107 6.89 -12.66 -2.62
N PHE A 108 7.77 -12.64 -1.63
CA PHE A 108 7.46 -12.52 -0.20
C PHE A 108 6.62 -11.29 0.16
N VAL A 109 6.70 -10.19 -0.60
CA VAL A 109 5.86 -9.00 -0.36
C VAL A 109 4.44 -9.23 -0.86
N TYR A 110 4.28 -9.88 -2.02
CA TYR A 110 2.95 -10.22 -2.55
C TYR A 110 2.26 -11.28 -1.69
N GLU A 111 3.00 -12.30 -1.27
CA GLU A 111 2.51 -13.34 -0.37
C GLU A 111 2.12 -12.78 1.01
N ALA A 112 2.81 -11.75 1.48
CA ALA A 112 2.47 -11.06 2.73
C ALA A 112 1.18 -10.27 2.64
N LEU A 113 0.80 -9.83 1.45
CA LEU A 113 -0.39 -9.03 1.25
C LEU A 113 -1.68 -9.83 1.42
N ASP A 114 -1.71 -11.05 0.89
CA ASP A 114 -2.94 -11.86 0.86
C ASP A 114 -3.56 -12.05 2.26
N PRO A 115 -2.84 -12.48 3.30
CA PRO A 115 -3.39 -12.62 4.64
C PRO A 115 -3.66 -11.28 5.35
N ARG A 116 -3.11 -10.18 4.85
CA ARG A 116 -3.25 -8.84 5.44
C ARG A 116 -4.21 -7.92 4.68
N ARG A 117 -4.83 -8.43 3.63
CA ARG A 117 -5.69 -7.64 2.75
C ARG A 117 -6.85 -6.98 3.49
N ASP A 118 -7.56 -7.74 4.31
CA ASP A 118 -8.68 -7.23 5.09
C ASP A 118 -8.22 -6.18 6.11
N GLU A 119 -7.10 -6.41 6.79
CA GLU A 119 -6.52 -5.45 7.73
C GLU A 119 -6.13 -4.13 7.03
N VAL A 120 -5.59 -4.19 5.82
CA VAL A 120 -5.30 -3.01 5.00
C VAL A 120 -6.58 -2.24 4.68
N ILE A 121 -7.64 -2.95 4.28
CA ILE A 121 -8.95 -2.34 4.00
C ILE A 121 -9.52 -1.67 5.25
N ASP A 122 -9.49 -2.35 6.39
CA ASP A 122 -9.98 -1.83 7.66
C ASP A 122 -9.28 -0.54 8.08
N VAL A 123 -7.96 -0.45 7.88
CA VAL A 123 -7.20 0.80 8.13
C VAL A 123 -7.75 1.95 7.29
N TYR A 124 -8.04 1.71 6.01
CA TYR A 124 -8.61 2.73 5.13
C TYR A 124 -10.04 3.11 5.53
N VAL A 125 -10.91 2.13 5.77
CA VAL A 125 -12.31 2.36 6.14
C VAL A 125 -12.40 3.17 7.43
N LYS A 126 -11.65 2.76 8.46
CA LYS A 126 -11.60 3.46 9.74
C LYS A 126 -11.17 4.92 9.55
N ARG A 127 -10.07 5.15 8.83
CA ARG A 127 -9.54 6.49 8.67
C ARG A 127 -10.41 7.38 7.79
N LEU A 128 -11.04 6.81 6.76
CA LEU A 128 -11.98 7.54 5.93
C LEU A 128 -13.20 7.99 6.74
N ASN A 129 -13.75 7.15 7.62
CA ASN A 129 -14.85 7.51 8.50
C ASN A 129 -14.45 8.64 9.46
N GLU A 130 -13.26 8.56 10.07
CA GLU A 130 -12.73 9.65 10.93
C GLU A 130 -12.59 10.97 10.16
N LEU A 131 -12.12 10.92 8.90
CA LEU A 131 -11.98 12.12 8.07
C LEU A 131 -13.35 12.68 7.63
N ILE A 132 -14.30 11.82 7.30
CA ILE A 132 -15.67 12.22 6.97
C ILE A 132 -16.31 12.95 8.15
N GLU A 133 -16.19 12.41 9.35
CA GLU A 133 -16.70 13.04 10.58
C GLU A 133 -15.99 14.36 10.87
N HIS A 134 -14.67 14.39 10.77
CA HIS A 134 -13.86 15.57 11.09
C HIS A 134 -14.10 16.76 10.16
N TYR A 135 -14.25 16.48 8.86
CA TYR A 135 -14.45 17.54 7.85
C TYR A 135 -15.92 17.77 7.48
N GLY A 136 -16.85 17.09 8.15
CA GLY A 136 -18.29 17.20 7.85
C GLY A 136 -18.64 16.85 6.40
N ILE A 137 -17.89 15.92 5.81
CA ILE A 137 -18.09 15.50 4.43
C ILE A 137 -19.32 14.60 4.37
N ALA A 138 -20.35 15.03 3.63
CA ALA A 138 -21.53 14.22 3.39
C ALA A 138 -21.38 13.42 2.10
N THR A 139 -21.90 12.18 2.10
CA THR A 139 -22.01 11.37 0.90
C THR A 139 -23.49 11.16 0.58
N ASP A 140 -23.85 11.26 -0.70
CA ASP A 140 -25.19 10.87 -1.13
C ASP A 140 -25.34 9.34 -1.21
N LYS A 141 -26.58 8.88 -1.44
CA LYS A 141 -26.86 7.44 -1.59
C LYS A 141 -26.16 6.81 -2.81
N ALA A 142 -25.66 7.61 -3.73
CA ALA A 142 -24.91 7.19 -4.91
C ALA A 142 -23.38 7.18 -4.66
N GLY A 143 -22.92 7.59 -3.46
CA GLY A 143 -21.50 7.63 -3.09
C GLY A 143 -20.77 8.89 -3.56
N ASN A 144 -21.48 9.93 -4.02
CA ASN A 144 -20.87 11.21 -4.35
C ASN A 144 -20.57 11.98 -3.07
N VAL A 145 -19.39 12.55 -3.01
CA VAL A 145 -18.88 13.30 -1.85
C VAL A 145 -19.15 14.81 -2.05
N PHE A 146 -19.75 15.46 -1.07
CA PHE A 146 -19.93 16.92 -1.06
C PHE A 146 -19.63 17.48 0.33
N ALA A 147 -19.11 18.71 0.38
CA ALA A 147 -18.92 19.41 1.64
C ALA A 147 -20.30 19.75 2.23
N GLY A 148 -20.56 19.25 3.43
CA GLY A 148 -21.73 19.66 4.21
C GLY A 148 -21.57 21.12 4.63
N ASN A 149 -22.62 21.90 4.46
CA ASN A 149 -22.69 23.28 4.99
C ASN A 149 -22.69 23.26 6.52
#